data_af36d676e05746bd733b91e93ae45ede
#
_entry.id   af36d676e05746bd733b91e93ae45ede
#
_cell.length_a   1.000
_cell.length_b   1.000
_cell.length_c   1.000
_cell.angle_alpha   90.00
_cell.angle_beta   90.00
_cell.angle_gamma   90.00
#
_symmetry.space_group_name_H-M   'P 1'
#
loop_
_entity.id
_entity.type
_entity.pdbx_description
1 polymer ?
#
loop_
_entity_poly.entity_id
_entity_poly.type
_entity_poly.pdbx_seq_one_letter_code
_entity_poly.pdbx_strand_id
1 'polypeptide(L)'
;MKKGKWLLFFALILSNFILAQEIEVSTIIGNTVETTLPQNPDGFDMPPTIVANQGFSTLSLGRGILGMLVLLFIAYLFSSNRKAINWKTVGIGIAIQLALAIGILKVPFIRGIFTVLGKLFNEILNFTVAGSQFLLGNLMNLDNPNIGYIFAFQILPTIIFFSALTSVLFYLGAIQKVVKGLAWLLTKSLGISGPESLSVAGNIFLGQTEAPLMIKAYLEKMTRSEILLVMIGGMATVAGGVLAAYIGFLGGNDEALRLEFARHLIAASVMAAPGAIVVSKMLCPQTETVDTNIQISTEKIGTNLLDAIANGTTEGLKLAVNVGAMLLVFVAFIAMLNGIFGFLGEITDLNKFIANHS
;
A
#
# COMPACT_ATOMS: atom_id res chain seq x y z
N MET A 1 -30.92 8.16 -21.55
CA MET A 1 -31.28 8.83 -20.29
C MET A 1 -30.82 8.12 -18.99
N LYS A 2 -30.02 7.02 -19.01
CA LYS A 2 -29.56 6.32 -17.78
C LYS A 2 -28.17 6.74 -17.28
N LYS A 3 -27.34 7.41 -18.10
CA LYS A 3 -25.96 7.79 -17.73
C LYS A 3 -25.87 9.02 -16.80
N GLY A 4 -26.83 9.96 -16.85
CA GLY A 4 -26.78 11.16 -16.00
C GLY A 4 -27.10 10.97 -14.53
N LYS A 5 -27.88 9.93 -14.19
CA LYS A 5 -28.21 9.64 -12.76
C LYS A 5 -27.03 9.07 -11.98
N TRP A 6 -26.08 8.43 -12.65
CA TRP A 6 -24.87 7.88 -12.04
C TRP A 6 -23.84 8.97 -11.72
N LEU A 7 -23.73 9.98 -12.57
CA LEU A 7 -22.87 11.15 -12.33
C LEU A 7 -23.33 11.97 -11.14
N LEU A 8 -24.65 12.17 -11.00
CA LEU A 8 -25.26 12.86 -9.84
C LEU A 8 -25.08 12.06 -8.53
N PHE A 9 -25.18 10.73 -8.59
CA PHE A 9 -24.97 9.86 -7.42
C PHE A 9 -23.49 9.87 -6.99
N PHE A 10 -22.56 9.85 -7.94
CA PHE A 10 -21.13 9.94 -7.67
C PHE A 10 -20.74 11.33 -7.14
N ALA A 11 -21.33 12.40 -7.68
CA ALA A 11 -21.14 13.76 -7.19
C ALA A 11 -21.67 13.95 -5.77
N LEU A 12 -22.81 13.35 -5.45
CA LEU A 12 -23.41 13.36 -4.10
C LEU A 12 -22.56 12.58 -3.08
N ILE A 13 -21.99 11.44 -3.46
CA ILE A 13 -21.07 10.70 -2.59
C ILE A 13 -19.77 11.47 -2.40
N LEU A 14 -19.22 12.06 -3.46
CA LEU A 14 -17.99 12.86 -3.39
C LEU A 14 -18.18 14.11 -2.53
N SER A 15 -19.33 14.80 -2.66
CA SER A 15 -19.64 15.98 -1.84
C SER A 15 -19.81 15.63 -0.37
N ASN A 16 -20.44 14.51 -0.04
CA ASN A 16 -20.55 14.05 1.36
C ASN A 16 -19.21 13.57 1.92
N PHE A 17 -18.32 13.04 1.08
CA PHE A 17 -16.96 12.65 1.50
C PHE A 17 -16.09 13.88 1.78
N ILE A 18 -16.21 14.93 0.97
CA ILE A 18 -15.53 16.21 1.16
C ILE A 18 -16.06 16.92 2.43
N LEU A 19 -17.39 16.99 2.61
CA LEU A 19 -18.01 17.55 3.81
C LEU A 19 -17.64 16.79 5.09
N ALA A 20 -17.48 15.46 5.03
CA ALA A 20 -17.05 14.66 6.16
C ALA A 20 -15.56 14.94 6.54
N GLN A 21 -14.71 15.22 5.57
CA GLN A 21 -13.32 15.63 5.82
C GLN A 21 -13.25 17.05 6.41
N GLU A 22 -14.06 18.00 5.93
CA GLU A 22 -14.08 19.36 6.48
C GLU A 22 -14.59 19.40 7.92
N ILE A 23 -15.59 18.60 8.27
CA ILE A 23 -16.09 18.50 9.65
C ILE A 23 -15.03 17.87 10.60
N GLU A 24 -14.25 16.91 10.16
CA GLU A 24 -13.15 16.37 10.97
C GLU A 24 -12.02 17.38 11.16
N VAL A 25 -11.65 18.13 10.13
CA VAL A 25 -10.60 19.15 10.21
C VAL A 25 -11.02 20.31 11.12
N SER A 26 -12.25 20.79 11.02
CA SER A 26 -12.75 21.91 11.87
C SER A 26 -12.93 21.49 13.34
N THR A 27 -13.32 20.25 13.62
CA THR A 27 -13.43 19.72 14.99
C THR A 27 -12.07 19.45 15.63
N ILE A 28 -11.06 19.14 14.83
CA ILE A 28 -9.67 18.94 15.28
C ILE A 28 -9.00 20.29 15.57
N ILE A 29 -9.26 21.30 14.75
CA ILE A 29 -8.66 22.65 14.92
C ILE A 29 -9.27 23.39 16.12
N GLY A 30 -10.53 23.15 16.48
CA GLY A 30 -11.22 23.80 17.60
C GLY A 30 -10.75 23.40 19.01
N ASN A 31 -9.95 22.35 19.18
CA ASN A 31 -9.49 21.84 20.48
C ASN A 31 -7.97 21.71 20.62
N THR A 32 -7.19 22.37 19.79
CA THR A 32 -5.73 22.33 19.91
C THR A 32 -5.19 23.37 20.87
N VAL A 33 -4.55 22.88 21.90
CA VAL A 33 -3.54 23.56 22.70
C VAL A 33 -2.53 24.22 21.75
N GLU A 34 -2.24 25.51 21.96
CA GLU A 34 -1.15 26.24 21.31
C GLU A 34 0.17 25.49 21.50
N THR A 35 0.55 24.67 20.55
CA THR A 35 1.93 24.21 20.39
C THR A 35 2.56 25.10 19.31
N THR A 36 3.44 25.98 19.74
CA THR A 36 4.35 26.73 18.88
C THR A 36 5.16 25.74 18.05
N LEU A 37 4.77 25.55 16.81
CA LEU A 37 5.54 24.77 15.83
C LEU A 37 6.83 25.54 15.52
N PRO A 38 8.01 24.90 15.53
CA PRO A 38 9.21 25.51 14.99
C PRO A 38 8.98 25.73 13.48
N GLN A 39 9.02 26.97 13.05
CA GLN A 39 8.95 27.33 11.64
C GLN A 39 10.18 26.74 10.94
N ASN A 40 9.94 25.78 10.06
CA ASN A 40 10.99 25.25 9.19
C ASN A 40 11.13 26.21 8.00
N PRO A 41 12.32 26.78 7.73
CA PRO A 41 12.50 27.81 6.69
C PRO A 41 12.27 27.31 5.26
N ASP A 42 12.12 26.01 5.05
CA ASP A 42 12.04 25.38 3.71
C ASP A 42 10.62 25.06 3.23
N GLY A 43 9.56 25.52 3.92
CA GLY A 43 8.17 25.45 3.42
C GLY A 43 7.59 24.06 3.20
N PHE A 44 8.24 22.99 3.70
CA PHE A 44 7.69 21.65 3.72
C PHE A 44 7.06 21.41 5.10
N ASP A 45 5.75 21.64 5.21
CA ASP A 45 5.01 21.29 6.40
C ASP A 45 5.15 19.78 6.65
N MET A 46 5.90 19.43 7.69
CA MET A 46 5.96 18.04 8.15
C MET A 46 4.54 17.58 8.49
N PRO A 47 4.16 16.37 8.11
CA PRO A 47 2.83 15.86 8.47
C PRO A 47 2.67 15.93 9.98
N PRO A 48 1.47 16.26 10.48
CA PRO A 48 1.23 16.43 11.90
C PRO A 48 1.71 15.22 12.67
N THR A 49 2.40 15.44 13.77
CA THR A 49 2.80 14.39 14.72
C THR A 49 1.65 13.44 14.93
N ILE A 50 1.90 12.14 14.78
CA ILE A 50 0.89 11.09 14.92
C ILE A 50 0.14 11.33 16.23
N VAL A 51 -1.11 11.76 16.13
CA VAL A 51 -1.95 12.10 17.28
C VAL A 51 -2.03 10.88 18.17
N ALA A 52 -1.53 11.01 19.39
CA ALA A 52 -1.54 9.95 20.39
C ALA A 52 -2.96 9.40 20.53
N ASN A 53 -3.08 8.11 20.26
CA ASN A 53 -4.19 7.20 20.42
C ASN A 53 -5.43 7.82 21.12
N GLN A 54 -6.33 8.39 20.35
CA GLN A 54 -7.66 8.74 20.83
C GLN A 54 -8.33 7.42 21.26
N GLY A 55 -8.63 7.28 22.53
CA GLY A 55 -9.14 6.05 23.13
C GLY A 55 -10.32 5.45 22.38
N PHE A 56 -10.65 4.21 22.70
CA PHE A 56 -11.73 3.44 22.09
C PHE A 56 -13.07 4.20 22.20
N SER A 57 -13.57 4.72 21.07
CA SER A 57 -14.88 5.35 20.99
C SER A 57 -15.88 4.40 20.30
N THR A 58 -17.05 4.21 20.90
CA THR A 58 -18.15 3.43 20.31
C THR A 58 -18.60 4.02 18.99
N LEU A 59 -18.51 5.34 18.84
CA LEU A 59 -18.86 6.07 17.62
C LEU A 59 -17.87 5.77 16.48
N SER A 60 -16.58 5.72 16.79
CA SER A 60 -15.51 5.35 15.81
C SER A 60 -15.67 3.90 15.35
N LEU A 61 -16.03 2.99 16.27
CA LEU A 61 -16.34 1.61 15.92
C LEU A 61 -17.54 1.52 14.98
N GLY A 62 -18.62 2.25 15.27
CA GLY A 62 -19.81 2.30 14.43
C GLY A 62 -19.51 2.82 13.01
N ARG A 63 -18.73 3.89 12.91
CA ARG A 63 -18.28 4.44 11.61
C ARG A 63 -17.43 3.43 10.83
N GLY A 64 -16.49 2.73 11.49
CA GLY A 64 -15.65 1.70 10.86
C GLY A 64 -16.48 0.51 10.33
N ILE A 65 -17.44 0.02 11.10
CA ILE A 65 -18.35 -1.05 10.68
C ILE A 65 -19.20 -0.58 9.49
N LEU A 66 -19.76 0.63 9.57
CA LEU A 66 -20.56 1.20 8.48
C LEU A 66 -19.73 1.32 7.19
N GLY A 67 -18.49 1.85 7.28
CA GLY A 67 -17.59 1.97 6.13
C GLY A 67 -17.31 0.61 5.50
N MET A 68 -17.01 -0.41 6.30
CA MET A 68 -16.80 -1.77 5.82
C MET A 68 -18.03 -2.35 5.13
N LEU A 69 -19.23 -2.16 5.70
CA LEU A 69 -20.49 -2.60 5.09
C LEU A 69 -20.76 -1.89 3.76
N VAL A 70 -20.48 -0.59 3.66
CA VAL A 70 -20.63 0.18 2.42
C VAL A 70 -19.70 -0.36 1.32
N LEU A 71 -18.44 -0.63 1.65
CA LEU A 71 -17.48 -1.21 0.69
C LEU A 71 -17.92 -2.60 0.20
N LEU A 72 -18.38 -3.46 1.12
CA LEU A 72 -18.92 -4.77 0.76
C LEU A 72 -20.20 -4.65 -0.08
N PHE A 73 -21.06 -3.69 0.22
CA PHE A 73 -22.26 -3.42 -0.58
C PHE A 73 -21.90 -2.95 -1.99
N ILE A 74 -20.89 -2.08 -2.14
CA ILE A 74 -20.36 -1.67 -3.45
C ILE A 74 -19.85 -2.90 -4.22
N ALA A 75 -19.03 -3.74 -3.60
CA ALA A 75 -18.53 -4.97 -4.22
C ALA A 75 -19.69 -5.91 -4.63
N TYR A 76 -20.73 -6.03 -3.81
CA TYR A 76 -21.94 -6.79 -4.12
C TYR A 76 -22.70 -6.23 -5.33
N LEU A 77 -22.82 -4.89 -5.43
CA LEU A 77 -23.50 -4.23 -6.57
C LEU A 77 -22.77 -4.51 -7.90
N PHE A 78 -21.45 -4.52 -7.90
CA PHE A 78 -20.63 -4.76 -9.07
C PHE A 78 -20.31 -6.25 -9.31
N SER A 79 -20.87 -7.15 -8.53
CA SER A 79 -20.67 -8.60 -8.69
C SER A 79 -21.21 -9.11 -10.02
N SER A 80 -20.38 -9.91 -10.70
CA SER A 80 -20.76 -10.60 -11.95
C SER A 80 -21.86 -11.66 -11.76
N ASN A 81 -21.89 -12.32 -10.59
CA ASN A 81 -22.89 -13.32 -10.23
C ASN A 81 -23.19 -13.31 -8.72
N ARG A 82 -24.13 -12.47 -8.31
CA ARG A 82 -24.50 -12.27 -6.90
C ARG A 82 -24.96 -13.54 -6.18
N LYS A 83 -25.56 -14.47 -6.92
CA LYS A 83 -26.10 -15.73 -6.34
C LYS A 83 -24.98 -16.75 -6.03
N ALA A 84 -23.86 -16.65 -6.72
CA ALA A 84 -22.73 -17.55 -6.54
C ALA A 84 -21.71 -17.08 -5.49
N ILE A 85 -21.96 -15.95 -4.82
CA ILE A 85 -21.06 -15.43 -3.79
C ILE A 85 -20.99 -16.41 -2.62
N ASN A 86 -19.77 -16.86 -2.32
CA ASN A 86 -19.51 -17.72 -1.17
C ASN A 86 -19.35 -16.88 0.11
N TRP A 87 -20.47 -16.64 0.81
CA TRP A 87 -20.49 -15.84 2.02
C TRP A 87 -19.61 -16.39 3.16
N LYS A 88 -19.32 -17.71 3.14
CA LYS A 88 -18.39 -18.32 4.09
C LYS A 88 -16.98 -17.80 3.87
N THR A 89 -16.49 -17.76 2.63
CA THR A 89 -15.18 -17.21 2.28
C THR A 89 -15.10 -15.72 2.61
N VAL A 90 -16.16 -14.95 2.31
CA VAL A 90 -16.27 -13.52 2.68
C VAL A 90 -16.17 -13.33 4.19
N GLY A 91 -16.97 -14.06 4.96
CA GLY A 91 -16.99 -13.96 6.42
C GLY A 91 -15.65 -14.35 7.06
N ILE A 92 -15.03 -15.44 6.61
CA ILE A 92 -13.71 -15.87 7.10
C ILE A 92 -12.64 -14.84 6.74
N GLY A 93 -12.66 -14.30 5.51
CA GLY A 93 -11.69 -13.30 5.08
C GLY A 93 -11.75 -12.02 5.92
N ILE A 94 -12.96 -11.51 6.19
CA ILE A 94 -13.17 -10.35 7.07
C ILE A 94 -12.72 -10.69 8.51
N ALA A 95 -13.06 -11.88 9.01
CA ALA A 95 -12.66 -12.30 10.36
C ALA A 95 -11.13 -12.36 10.50
N ILE A 96 -10.42 -12.89 9.49
CA ILE A 96 -8.95 -12.91 9.47
C ILE A 96 -8.41 -11.48 9.43
N GLN A 97 -8.97 -10.59 8.61
CA GLN A 97 -8.54 -9.20 8.51
C GLN A 97 -8.70 -8.46 9.84
N LEU A 98 -9.85 -8.62 10.50
CA LEU A 98 -10.11 -8.04 11.82
C LEU A 98 -9.22 -8.65 12.90
N ALA A 99 -9.02 -9.97 12.88
CA ALA A 99 -8.12 -10.65 13.83
C ALA A 99 -6.67 -10.17 13.68
N LEU A 100 -6.20 -9.98 12.45
CA LEU A 100 -4.88 -9.39 12.18
C LEU A 100 -4.80 -7.94 12.69
N ALA A 101 -5.81 -7.11 12.41
CA ALA A 101 -5.86 -5.73 12.87
C ALA A 101 -5.80 -5.64 14.41
N ILE A 102 -6.65 -6.40 15.11
CA ILE A 102 -6.68 -6.45 16.56
C ILE A 102 -5.36 -7.03 17.10
N GLY A 103 -4.86 -8.09 16.47
CA GLY A 103 -3.59 -8.72 16.84
C GLY A 103 -2.42 -7.75 16.79
N ILE A 104 -2.27 -7.02 15.70
CA ILE A 104 -1.18 -6.05 15.51
C ILE A 104 -1.29 -4.87 16.48
N LEU A 105 -2.51 -4.38 16.72
CA LEU A 105 -2.73 -3.21 17.58
C LEU A 105 -2.70 -3.53 19.08
N LYS A 106 -3.20 -4.69 19.48
CA LYS A 106 -3.46 -5.01 20.90
C LYS A 106 -2.62 -6.14 21.48
N VAL A 107 -2.15 -7.09 20.65
CA VAL A 107 -1.41 -8.27 21.14
C VAL A 107 0.10 -8.01 21.12
N PRO A 108 0.80 -7.90 22.28
CA PRO A 108 2.22 -7.55 22.32
C PRO A 108 3.11 -8.51 21.53
N PHE A 109 2.81 -9.80 21.53
CA PHE A 109 3.57 -10.81 20.78
C PHE A 109 3.49 -10.56 19.26
N ILE A 110 2.30 -10.33 18.71
CA ILE A 110 2.10 -10.06 17.28
C ILE A 110 2.77 -8.73 16.92
N ARG A 111 2.54 -7.69 17.73
CA ARG A 111 3.21 -6.40 17.57
C ARG A 111 4.74 -6.54 17.56
N GLY A 112 5.29 -7.42 18.42
CA GLY A 112 6.71 -7.73 18.47
C GLY A 112 7.24 -8.27 17.14
N ILE A 113 6.52 -9.17 16.46
CA ILE A 113 6.90 -9.70 15.14
C ILE A 113 7.01 -8.56 14.13
N PHE A 114 6.00 -7.70 14.05
CA PHE A 114 6.01 -6.55 13.12
C PHE A 114 7.09 -5.53 13.47
N THR A 115 7.43 -5.38 14.75
CA THR A 115 8.55 -4.53 15.18
C THR A 115 9.90 -5.10 14.72
N VAL A 116 10.10 -6.42 14.80
CA VAL A 116 11.33 -7.07 14.30
C VAL A 116 11.42 -6.91 12.78
N LEU A 117 10.33 -7.14 12.05
CA LEU A 117 10.30 -6.90 10.60
C LEU A 117 10.59 -5.43 10.27
N GLY A 118 10.00 -4.49 11.00
CA GLY A 118 10.28 -3.06 10.82
C GLY A 118 11.74 -2.70 11.05
N LYS A 119 12.38 -3.25 12.09
CA LYS A 119 13.82 -3.09 12.34
C LYS A 119 14.66 -3.64 11.19
N LEU A 120 14.31 -4.82 10.66
CA LEU A 120 14.98 -5.40 9.50
C LEU A 120 14.90 -4.47 8.28
N PHE A 121 13.73 -3.91 8.00
CA PHE A 121 13.56 -2.94 6.91
C PHE A 121 14.40 -1.68 7.14
N ASN A 122 14.44 -1.18 8.37
CA ASN A 122 15.26 0.00 8.70
C ASN A 122 16.76 -0.26 8.51
N GLU A 123 17.25 -1.43 8.92
CA GLU A 123 18.65 -1.82 8.66
C GLU A 123 18.97 -1.92 7.16
N ILE A 124 18.04 -2.45 6.36
CA ILE A 124 18.18 -2.52 4.90
C ILE A 124 18.27 -1.09 4.31
N LEU A 125 17.48 -0.14 4.82
CA LEU A 125 17.58 1.26 4.43
C LEU A 125 18.94 1.85 4.76
N ASN A 126 19.49 1.56 5.95
CA ASN A 126 20.82 2.02 6.34
C ASN A 126 21.92 1.50 5.42
N PHE A 127 21.85 0.25 4.97
CA PHE A 127 22.78 -0.28 3.96
C PHE A 127 22.63 0.44 2.62
N THR A 128 21.43 0.82 2.23
CA THR A 128 21.22 1.60 1.01
C THR A 128 21.87 2.96 1.09
N VAL A 129 21.81 3.62 2.26
CA VAL A 129 22.46 4.92 2.48
C VAL A 129 23.97 4.82 2.25
N ALA A 130 24.63 3.76 2.72
CA ALA A 130 26.05 3.55 2.51
C ALA A 130 26.42 3.45 1.01
N GLY A 131 25.65 2.68 0.23
CA GLY A 131 25.82 2.58 -1.22
C GLY A 131 25.55 3.91 -1.94
N SER A 132 24.51 4.63 -1.51
CA SER A 132 24.16 5.93 -2.08
C SER A 132 25.20 7.00 -1.78
N GLN A 133 25.77 7.01 -0.58
CA GLN A 133 26.87 7.92 -0.21
C GLN A 133 28.12 7.68 -1.05
N PHE A 134 28.44 6.42 -1.32
CA PHE A 134 29.58 6.09 -2.20
C PHE A 134 29.37 6.64 -3.62
N LEU A 135 28.16 6.52 -4.17
CA LEU A 135 27.88 6.93 -5.55
C LEU A 135 27.61 8.43 -5.70
N LEU A 136 26.88 9.02 -4.76
CA LEU A 136 26.34 10.39 -4.85
C LEU A 136 27.08 11.39 -3.95
N GLY A 137 27.93 10.90 -3.05
CA GLY A 137 28.78 11.75 -2.19
C GLY A 137 27.96 12.76 -1.37
N ASN A 138 28.37 14.03 -1.45
CA ASN A 138 27.76 15.12 -0.66
C ASN A 138 26.27 15.41 -1.00
N LEU A 139 25.73 14.90 -2.12
CA LEU A 139 24.30 15.02 -2.43
C LEU A 139 23.41 14.21 -1.46
N MET A 140 24.02 13.26 -0.73
CA MET A 140 23.36 12.50 0.32
C MET A 140 23.44 13.15 1.71
N ASN A 141 24.24 14.20 1.86
CA ASN A 141 24.46 14.84 3.15
C ASN A 141 23.30 15.83 3.44
N LEU A 142 22.41 15.43 4.34
CA LEU A 142 21.25 16.24 4.78
C LEU A 142 21.65 17.40 5.71
N ASP A 143 22.83 17.35 6.32
CA ASP A 143 23.34 18.42 7.17
C ASP A 143 23.89 19.60 6.36
N ASN A 144 23.96 19.45 5.03
CA ASN A 144 24.40 20.54 4.16
C ASN A 144 23.27 21.51 3.89
N PRO A 145 23.29 22.73 4.46
CA PRO A 145 22.20 23.69 4.35
C PRO A 145 21.94 24.19 2.92
N ASN A 146 22.87 23.95 2.00
CA ASN A 146 22.78 24.40 0.61
C ASN A 146 22.09 23.39 -0.32
N ILE A 147 21.91 22.12 0.08
CA ILE A 147 21.41 21.06 -0.80
C ILE A 147 19.98 20.64 -0.40
N GLY A 148 19.66 20.61 0.90
CA GLY A 148 18.35 20.19 1.40
C GLY A 148 18.02 18.73 1.09
N TYR A 149 16.76 18.36 1.27
CA TYR A 149 16.25 17.00 1.02
C TYR A 149 15.88 16.82 -0.46
N ILE A 150 16.60 15.96 -1.18
CA ILE A 150 16.31 15.62 -2.57
C ILE A 150 15.77 14.21 -2.67
N PHE A 151 14.44 14.08 -2.94
CA PHE A 151 13.74 12.81 -3.04
C PHE A 151 14.45 11.81 -3.97
N ALA A 152 14.92 12.28 -5.14
CA ALA A 152 15.56 11.43 -6.13
C ALA A 152 16.83 10.74 -5.62
N PHE A 153 17.58 11.39 -4.76
CA PHE A 153 18.84 10.85 -4.22
C PHE A 153 18.63 10.10 -2.90
N GLN A 154 17.65 10.52 -2.10
CA GLN A 154 17.39 9.92 -0.79
C GLN A 154 16.56 8.64 -0.88
N ILE A 155 15.57 8.61 -1.79
CA ILE A 155 14.55 7.54 -1.82
C ILE A 155 14.70 6.58 -3.01
N LEU A 156 14.95 7.08 -4.23
CA LEU A 156 14.99 6.19 -5.40
C LEU A 156 16.07 5.10 -5.32
N PRO A 157 17.27 5.30 -4.75
CA PRO A 157 18.25 4.24 -4.57
C PRO A 157 17.75 3.08 -3.70
N THR A 158 16.84 3.33 -2.75
CA THR A 158 16.27 2.27 -1.91
C THR A 158 15.47 1.27 -2.74
N ILE A 159 14.76 1.75 -3.77
CA ILE A 159 13.99 0.90 -4.69
C ILE A 159 14.93 -0.02 -5.46
N ILE A 160 16.07 0.52 -5.93
CA ILE A 160 17.07 -0.24 -6.69
C ILE A 160 17.67 -1.34 -5.82
N PHE A 161 18.16 -0.96 -4.63
CA PHE A 161 18.79 -1.92 -3.72
C PHE A 161 17.80 -2.99 -3.25
N PHE A 162 16.57 -2.60 -2.91
CA PHE A 162 15.55 -3.54 -2.45
C PHE A 162 15.15 -4.53 -3.55
N SER A 163 15.06 -4.10 -4.80
CA SER A 163 14.80 -4.97 -5.95
C SER A 163 15.94 -5.97 -6.16
N ALA A 164 17.20 -5.52 -6.07
CA ALA A 164 18.37 -6.40 -6.15
C ALA A 164 18.37 -7.43 -5.00
N LEU A 165 18.10 -6.98 -3.76
CA LEU A 165 18.00 -7.85 -2.58
C LEU A 165 16.90 -8.90 -2.73
N THR A 166 15.71 -8.48 -3.20
CA THR A 166 14.58 -9.37 -3.46
C THR A 166 14.94 -10.43 -4.49
N SER A 167 15.64 -10.06 -5.58
CA SER A 167 16.11 -11.00 -6.59
C SER A 167 17.11 -12.02 -6.03
N VAL A 168 18.00 -11.60 -5.15
CA VAL A 168 18.92 -12.51 -4.42
C VAL A 168 18.16 -13.48 -3.53
N LEU A 169 17.22 -12.99 -2.73
CA LEU A 169 16.41 -13.83 -1.84
C LEU A 169 15.53 -14.80 -2.63
N PHE A 170 15.08 -14.38 -3.81
CA PHE A 170 14.34 -15.25 -4.73
C PHE A 170 15.26 -16.33 -5.32
N TYR A 171 16.46 -15.97 -5.77
CA TYR A 171 17.43 -16.92 -6.28
C TYR A 171 17.83 -17.99 -5.22
N LEU A 172 17.98 -17.57 -3.96
CA LEU A 172 18.28 -18.45 -2.83
C LEU A 172 17.06 -19.32 -2.39
N GLY A 173 15.86 -19.04 -2.90
CA GLY A 173 14.65 -19.76 -2.53
C GLY A 173 14.08 -19.39 -1.16
N ALA A 174 14.58 -18.35 -0.53
CA ALA A 174 14.11 -17.90 0.79
C ALA A 174 12.67 -17.37 0.73
N ILE A 175 12.38 -16.50 -0.23
CA ILE A 175 11.04 -15.94 -0.43
C ILE A 175 10.02 -17.04 -0.73
N GLN A 176 10.38 -18.00 -1.58
CA GLN A 176 9.49 -19.10 -1.96
C GLN A 176 9.04 -19.91 -0.75
N LYS A 177 9.92 -20.16 0.22
CA LYS A 177 9.58 -20.91 1.44
C LYS A 177 8.58 -20.13 2.30
N VAL A 178 8.81 -18.82 2.50
CA VAL A 178 7.91 -17.96 3.26
C VAL A 178 6.55 -17.85 2.59
N VAL A 179 6.54 -17.56 1.28
CA VAL A 179 5.31 -17.44 0.49
C VAL A 179 4.52 -18.75 0.47
N LYS A 180 5.19 -19.90 0.35
CA LYS A 180 4.54 -21.22 0.40
C LYS A 180 3.85 -21.46 1.74
N GLY A 181 4.48 -21.08 2.86
CA GLY A 181 3.88 -21.19 4.18
C GLY A 181 2.62 -20.35 4.33
N LEU A 182 2.67 -19.07 3.89
CA LEU A 182 1.52 -18.18 3.91
C LEU A 182 0.42 -18.63 2.95
N ALA A 183 0.78 -19.07 1.75
CA ALA A 183 -0.16 -19.60 0.78
C ALA A 183 -0.92 -20.81 1.32
N TRP A 184 -0.21 -21.75 1.98
CA TRP A 184 -0.84 -22.90 2.63
C TRP A 184 -1.88 -22.46 3.69
N LEU A 185 -1.55 -21.43 4.50
CA LEU A 185 -2.47 -20.88 5.49
C LEU A 185 -3.71 -20.30 4.83
N LEU A 186 -3.55 -19.51 3.76
CA LEU A 186 -4.66 -18.90 3.01
C LEU A 186 -5.53 -19.94 2.31
N THR A 187 -4.94 -20.92 1.63
CA THR A 187 -5.69 -22.01 1.00
C THR A 187 -6.52 -22.78 2.02
N LYS A 188 -5.91 -23.15 3.15
CA LYS A 188 -6.59 -23.91 4.21
C LYS A 188 -7.71 -23.13 4.89
N SER A 189 -7.53 -21.83 5.09
CA SER A 189 -8.49 -20.98 5.81
C SER A 189 -9.64 -20.51 4.93
N LEU A 190 -9.35 -20.10 3.69
CA LEU A 190 -10.29 -19.43 2.79
C LEU A 190 -10.80 -20.33 1.66
N GLY A 191 -10.21 -21.52 1.47
CA GLY A 191 -10.62 -22.47 0.44
C GLY A 191 -10.38 -21.97 -0.99
N ILE A 192 -9.37 -21.13 -1.19
CA ILE A 192 -8.95 -20.62 -2.51
C ILE A 192 -7.91 -21.54 -3.14
N SER A 193 -7.65 -21.39 -4.45
CA SER A 193 -6.70 -22.26 -5.17
C SER A 193 -5.25 -22.06 -4.71
N GLY A 194 -4.40 -23.05 -5.00
CA GLY A 194 -2.97 -22.97 -4.71
C GLY A 194 -2.29 -21.80 -5.43
N PRO A 195 -2.47 -21.65 -6.75
CA PRO A 195 -1.93 -20.50 -7.50
C PRO A 195 -2.41 -19.13 -6.99
N GLU A 196 -3.71 -18.99 -6.68
CA GLU A 196 -4.24 -17.77 -6.08
C GLU A 196 -3.55 -17.41 -4.76
N SER A 197 -3.45 -18.41 -3.89
CA SER A 197 -2.82 -18.24 -2.57
C SER A 197 -1.36 -17.88 -2.68
N LEU A 198 -0.62 -18.49 -3.62
CA LEU A 198 0.78 -18.16 -3.90
C LEU A 198 0.92 -16.72 -4.39
N SER A 199 0.05 -16.28 -5.31
CA SER A 199 0.09 -14.91 -5.82
C SER A 199 -0.20 -13.89 -4.73
N VAL A 200 -1.27 -14.08 -3.96
CA VAL A 200 -1.66 -13.17 -2.89
C VAL A 200 -0.61 -13.12 -1.78
N ALA A 201 -0.08 -14.28 -1.36
CA ALA A 201 0.98 -14.36 -0.36
C ALA A 201 2.29 -13.74 -0.87
N GLY A 202 2.59 -13.93 -2.15
CA GLY A 202 3.74 -13.33 -2.82
C GLY A 202 3.66 -11.80 -2.82
N ASN A 203 2.49 -11.25 -3.14
CA ASN A 203 2.26 -9.81 -3.22
C ASN A 203 2.44 -9.08 -1.88
N ILE A 204 2.45 -9.76 -0.73
CA ILE A 204 2.76 -9.13 0.56
C ILE A 204 4.19 -8.59 0.59
N PHE A 205 5.12 -9.24 -0.11
CA PHE A 205 6.55 -8.92 -0.10
C PHE A 205 7.07 -8.49 -1.47
N LEU A 206 6.52 -9.09 -2.53
CA LEU A 206 6.91 -8.88 -3.92
C LEU A 206 6.00 -7.84 -4.58
N GLY A 207 6.46 -7.29 -5.67
CA GLY A 207 5.64 -6.41 -6.49
C GLY A 207 4.61 -7.18 -7.35
N GLN A 208 3.65 -6.43 -7.87
CA GLN A 208 2.63 -6.95 -8.79
C GLN A 208 3.21 -7.56 -10.09
N THR A 209 4.45 -7.26 -10.42
CA THR A 209 5.19 -7.81 -11.57
C THR A 209 5.91 -9.13 -11.23
N GLU A 210 6.37 -9.27 -10.01
CA GLU A 210 7.18 -10.39 -9.54
C GLU A 210 6.33 -11.56 -9.03
N ALA A 211 5.29 -11.28 -8.26
CA ALA A 211 4.44 -12.32 -7.69
C ALA A 211 3.76 -13.22 -8.75
N PRO A 212 3.26 -12.70 -9.90
CA PRO A 212 2.72 -13.54 -10.97
C PRO A 212 3.75 -14.49 -11.60
N LEU A 213 5.05 -14.18 -11.54
CA LEU A 213 6.09 -15.09 -12.04
C LEU A 213 6.14 -16.40 -11.26
N MET A 214 5.79 -16.36 -9.97
CA MET A 214 5.72 -17.57 -9.14
C MET A 214 4.64 -18.55 -9.59
N ILE A 215 3.61 -18.07 -10.26
CA ILE A 215 2.46 -18.84 -10.74
C ILE A 215 2.38 -18.91 -12.26
N LYS A 216 3.43 -18.50 -12.98
CA LYS A 216 3.47 -18.42 -14.44
C LYS A 216 2.99 -19.70 -15.13
N ALA A 217 3.40 -20.87 -14.61
CA ALA A 217 3.01 -22.19 -15.15
C ALA A 217 1.50 -22.47 -15.05
N TYR A 218 0.76 -21.72 -14.25
CA TYR A 218 -0.68 -21.91 -14.03
C TYR A 218 -1.55 -20.89 -14.77
N LEU A 219 -0.99 -19.75 -15.19
CA LEU A 219 -1.77 -18.62 -15.74
C LEU A 219 -2.70 -19.04 -16.89
N GLU A 220 -2.26 -19.93 -17.77
CA GLU A 220 -3.07 -20.40 -18.92
C GLU A 220 -4.28 -21.24 -18.51
N LYS A 221 -4.23 -21.86 -17.32
CA LYS A 221 -5.27 -22.76 -16.80
C LYS A 221 -6.16 -22.10 -15.75
N MET A 222 -5.83 -20.87 -15.35
CA MET A 222 -6.55 -20.16 -14.31
C MET A 222 -7.89 -19.66 -14.81
N THR A 223 -8.91 -19.77 -13.95
CA THR A 223 -10.24 -19.25 -14.20
C THR A 223 -10.25 -17.71 -14.14
N ARG A 224 -11.30 -17.10 -14.68
CA ARG A 224 -11.48 -15.64 -14.62
C ARG A 224 -11.49 -15.10 -13.19
N SER A 225 -12.07 -15.85 -12.25
CA SER A 225 -12.10 -15.49 -10.83
C SER A 225 -10.70 -15.50 -10.23
N GLU A 226 -9.88 -16.48 -10.56
CA GLU A 226 -8.50 -16.61 -10.10
C GLU A 226 -7.61 -15.49 -10.64
N ILE A 227 -7.70 -15.20 -11.95
CA ILE A 227 -6.94 -14.10 -12.58
C ILE A 227 -7.32 -12.76 -11.96
N LEU A 228 -8.62 -12.51 -11.70
CA LEU A 228 -9.05 -11.28 -11.05
C LEU A 228 -8.43 -11.12 -9.66
N LEU A 229 -8.32 -12.21 -8.90
CA LEU A 229 -7.67 -12.16 -7.58
C LEU A 229 -6.18 -11.84 -7.68
N VAL A 230 -5.48 -12.41 -8.67
CA VAL A 230 -4.06 -12.07 -8.93
C VAL A 230 -3.90 -10.57 -9.20
N MET A 231 -4.77 -10.01 -10.04
CA MET A 231 -4.74 -8.57 -10.37
C MET A 231 -5.05 -7.69 -9.14
N ILE A 232 -6.13 -8.00 -8.42
CA ILE A 232 -6.53 -7.22 -7.22
C ILE A 232 -5.46 -7.35 -6.13
N GLY A 233 -4.91 -8.55 -5.92
CA GLY A 233 -3.85 -8.77 -4.93
C GLY A 233 -2.63 -7.91 -5.20
N GLY A 234 -2.20 -7.81 -6.46
CA GLY A 234 -1.08 -6.96 -6.86
C GLY A 234 -1.33 -5.46 -6.67
N MET A 235 -2.58 -5.01 -6.87
CA MET A 235 -2.96 -3.60 -6.69
C MET A 235 -3.23 -3.22 -5.22
N ALA A 236 -3.63 -4.19 -4.38
CA ALA A 236 -4.01 -3.94 -3.00
C ALA A 236 -2.81 -3.92 -2.03
N THR A 237 -1.67 -4.48 -2.42
CA THR A 237 -0.47 -4.59 -1.61
C THR A 237 0.64 -3.68 -2.12
N VAL A 238 1.64 -3.42 -1.28
CA VAL A 238 2.78 -2.56 -1.62
C VAL A 238 4.01 -3.44 -1.82
N ALA A 239 4.65 -3.32 -2.99
CA ALA A 239 5.92 -4.00 -3.26
C ALA A 239 7.00 -3.61 -2.25
N GLY A 240 7.85 -4.56 -1.85
CA GLY A 240 8.87 -4.36 -0.82
C GLY A 240 9.79 -3.16 -1.08
N GLY A 241 10.22 -2.95 -2.33
CA GLY A 241 11.04 -1.79 -2.69
C GLY A 241 10.31 -0.46 -2.56
N VAL A 242 9.02 -0.42 -2.94
CA VAL A 242 8.18 0.78 -2.78
C VAL A 242 7.82 1.00 -1.30
N LEU A 243 7.59 -0.07 -0.54
CA LEU A 243 7.37 -0.01 0.90
C LEU A 243 8.58 0.59 1.62
N ALA A 244 9.79 0.17 1.26
CA ALA A 244 11.03 0.74 1.78
C ALA A 244 11.16 2.24 1.43
N ALA A 245 10.78 2.63 0.21
CA ALA A 245 10.74 4.03 -0.19
C ALA A 245 9.74 4.85 0.66
N TYR A 246 8.55 4.32 0.92
CA TYR A 246 7.57 4.99 1.79
C TYR A 246 8.06 5.14 3.23
N ILE A 247 8.71 4.10 3.79
CA ILE A 247 9.30 4.18 5.14
C ILE A 247 10.35 5.29 5.20
N GLY A 248 11.24 5.36 4.20
CA GLY A 248 12.26 6.40 4.12
C GLY A 248 11.67 7.79 3.95
N PHE A 249 10.65 7.95 3.11
CA PHE A 249 9.99 9.23 2.84
C PHE A 249 9.19 9.74 4.04
N LEU A 250 8.37 8.89 4.66
CA LEU A 250 7.50 9.27 5.78
C LEU A 250 8.27 9.40 7.10
N GLY A 251 9.28 8.58 7.31
CA GLY A 251 10.09 8.59 8.53
C GLY A 251 11.26 9.59 8.50
N GLY A 252 11.62 10.09 7.32
CA GLY A 252 12.73 11.05 7.16
C GLY A 252 14.03 10.55 7.80
N ASN A 253 14.66 11.37 8.65
CA ASN A 253 15.87 11.04 9.39
C ASN A 253 15.61 10.46 10.78
N ASP A 254 14.36 10.43 11.24
CA ASP A 254 14.02 9.92 12.56
C ASP A 254 13.85 8.40 12.51
N GLU A 255 14.75 7.69 13.19
CA GLU A 255 14.75 6.22 13.26
C GLU A 255 13.49 5.68 13.96
N ALA A 256 12.98 6.36 14.96
CA ALA A 256 11.77 5.95 15.66
C ALA A 256 10.53 6.06 14.76
N LEU A 257 10.43 7.16 14.00
CA LEU A 257 9.38 7.35 13.01
C LEU A 257 9.47 6.32 11.87
N ARG A 258 10.66 6.07 11.34
CA ARG A 258 10.88 5.00 10.34
C ARG A 258 10.38 3.65 10.83
N LEU A 259 10.72 3.28 12.07
CA LEU A 259 10.27 2.02 12.67
C LEU A 259 8.74 1.97 12.83
N GLU A 260 8.13 3.07 13.21
CA GLU A 260 6.68 3.16 13.35
C GLU A 260 5.96 3.04 12.01
N PHE A 261 6.39 3.79 10.99
CA PHE A 261 5.86 3.67 9.63
C PHE A 261 6.11 2.29 9.04
N ALA A 262 7.30 1.70 9.21
CA ALA A 262 7.60 0.35 8.77
C ALA A 262 6.59 -0.66 9.33
N ARG A 263 6.34 -0.61 10.64
CA ARG A 263 5.38 -1.48 11.31
C ARG A 263 3.97 -1.32 10.73
N HIS A 264 3.50 -0.09 10.55
CA HIS A 264 2.16 0.19 10.03
C HIS A 264 2.01 -0.22 8.56
N LEU A 265 2.98 0.10 7.72
CA LEU A 265 2.93 -0.22 6.29
C LEU A 265 3.02 -1.73 6.01
N ILE A 266 3.90 -2.45 6.73
CA ILE A 266 3.98 -3.92 6.64
C ILE A 266 2.66 -4.54 7.12
N ALA A 267 2.10 -4.04 8.23
CA ALA A 267 0.83 -4.50 8.74
C ALA A 267 -0.31 -4.28 7.74
N ALA A 268 -0.35 -3.11 7.11
CA ALA A 268 -1.34 -2.80 6.08
C ALA A 268 -1.22 -3.74 4.87
N SER A 269 0.00 -4.04 4.39
CA SER A 269 0.23 -4.97 3.28
C SER A 269 -0.24 -6.40 3.62
N VAL A 270 0.06 -6.87 4.84
CA VAL A 270 -0.40 -8.19 5.31
C VAL A 270 -1.93 -8.25 5.43
N MET A 271 -2.56 -7.19 5.96
CA MET A 271 -4.03 -7.12 6.09
C MET A 271 -4.73 -6.94 4.74
N ALA A 272 -4.06 -6.37 3.74
CA ALA A 272 -4.63 -6.22 2.40
C ALA A 272 -4.86 -7.58 1.71
N ALA A 273 -4.05 -8.60 2.00
CA ALA A 273 -4.17 -9.93 1.39
C ALA A 273 -5.56 -10.57 1.58
N PRO A 274 -6.07 -10.78 2.81
CA PRO A 274 -7.43 -11.30 2.99
C PRO A 274 -8.52 -10.35 2.47
N GLY A 275 -8.31 -9.04 2.53
CA GLY A 275 -9.22 -8.05 1.95
C GLY A 275 -9.36 -8.19 0.43
N ALA A 276 -8.23 -8.35 -0.27
CA ALA A 276 -8.19 -8.58 -1.72
C ALA A 276 -8.97 -9.85 -2.11
N ILE A 277 -8.81 -10.93 -1.33
CA ILE A 277 -9.56 -12.18 -1.54
C ILE A 277 -11.05 -11.94 -1.40
N VAL A 278 -11.49 -11.27 -0.34
CA VAL A 278 -12.91 -10.97 -0.10
C VAL A 278 -13.50 -10.21 -1.27
N VAL A 279 -12.89 -9.09 -1.65
CA VAL A 279 -13.40 -8.22 -2.73
C VAL A 279 -13.39 -8.96 -4.06
N SER A 280 -12.31 -9.67 -4.41
CA SER A 280 -12.23 -10.43 -5.66
C SER A 280 -13.30 -11.51 -5.76
N LYS A 281 -13.51 -12.30 -4.68
CA LYS A 281 -14.52 -13.37 -4.66
C LYS A 281 -15.96 -12.85 -4.59
N MET A 282 -16.17 -11.59 -4.20
CA MET A 282 -17.46 -10.92 -4.33
C MET A 282 -17.68 -10.39 -5.75
N LEU A 283 -16.67 -9.76 -6.36
CA LEU A 283 -16.76 -9.21 -7.72
C LEU A 283 -16.92 -10.31 -8.79
N CYS A 284 -16.09 -11.35 -8.70
CA CYS A 284 -16.12 -12.51 -9.58
C CYS A 284 -16.09 -13.80 -8.76
N PRO A 285 -17.26 -14.30 -8.34
CA PRO A 285 -17.35 -15.53 -7.55
C PRO A 285 -16.81 -16.75 -8.31
N GLN A 286 -16.14 -17.63 -7.58
CA GLN A 286 -15.63 -18.87 -8.13
C GLN A 286 -16.77 -19.87 -8.33
N THR A 287 -17.01 -20.26 -9.58
CA THR A 287 -18.04 -21.23 -9.95
C THR A 287 -17.45 -22.54 -10.49
N GLU A 288 -16.19 -22.55 -10.81
CA GLU A 288 -15.46 -23.68 -11.36
C GLU A 288 -14.64 -24.38 -10.28
N THR A 289 -14.28 -25.65 -10.51
CA THR A 289 -13.39 -26.39 -9.61
C THR A 289 -11.99 -25.82 -9.66
N VAL A 290 -11.35 -25.66 -8.50
CA VAL A 290 -10.01 -25.09 -8.37
C VAL A 290 -8.98 -26.14 -8.01
N ASP A 291 -7.75 -25.96 -8.51
CA ASP A 291 -6.60 -26.76 -8.08
C ASP A 291 -6.03 -26.19 -6.78
N THR A 292 -6.06 -27.00 -5.72
CA THR A 292 -5.53 -26.60 -4.41
C THR A 292 -4.05 -26.95 -4.23
N ASN A 293 -3.39 -27.54 -5.24
CA ASN A 293 -1.98 -27.85 -5.17
C ASN A 293 -1.13 -26.57 -5.13
N ILE A 294 -0.22 -26.52 -4.16
CA ILE A 294 0.69 -25.40 -3.98
C ILE A 294 2.07 -25.79 -4.50
N GLN A 295 2.30 -25.56 -5.79
CA GLN A 295 3.61 -25.73 -6.43
C GLN A 295 4.10 -24.39 -6.94
N ILE A 296 5.31 -24.00 -6.57
CA ILE A 296 5.94 -22.77 -7.05
C ILE A 296 6.69 -23.08 -8.33
N SER A 297 6.57 -22.22 -9.34
CA SER A 297 7.42 -22.30 -10.52
C SER A 297 8.89 -22.34 -10.10
N THR A 298 9.64 -23.29 -10.65
CA THR A 298 11.08 -23.45 -10.38
C THR A 298 11.94 -22.57 -11.29
N GLU A 299 11.33 -21.66 -12.04
CA GLU A 299 12.10 -20.69 -12.84
C GLU A 299 13.01 -19.87 -11.93
N LYS A 300 14.31 -19.95 -12.19
CA LYS A 300 15.32 -19.18 -11.46
C LYS A 300 15.45 -17.79 -12.09
N ILE A 301 15.47 -16.76 -11.26
CA ILE A 301 15.82 -15.42 -11.68
C ILE A 301 17.37 -15.38 -11.79
N GLY A 302 17.90 -15.61 -13.00
CA GLY A 302 19.33 -15.62 -13.26
C GLY A 302 20.00 -16.99 -13.19
N THR A 303 21.16 -17.08 -13.83
CA THR A 303 21.99 -18.30 -13.94
C THR A 303 22.88 -18.51 -12.71
N ASN A 304 23.26 -17.43 -12.06
CA ASN A 304 24.07 -17.41 -10.84
C ASN A 304 23.71 -16.20 -9.95
N LEU A 305 24.33 -16.10 -8.78
CA LEU A 305 24.04 -15.05 -7.81
C LEU A 305 24.31 -13.64 -8.36
N LEU A 306 25.42 -13.45 -9.09
CA LEU A 306 25.76 -12.15 -9.66
C LEU A 306 24.79 -11.73 -10.75
N ASP A 307 24.34 -12.69 -11.56
CA ASP A 307 23.31 -12.47 -12.58
C ASP A 307 21.95 -12.08 -11.94
N ALA A 308 21.57 -12.73 -10.84
CA ALA A 308 20.38 -12.36 -10.07
C ALA A 308 20.48 -10.93 -9.50
N ILE A 309 21.67 -10.52 -9.00
CA ILE A 309 21.89 -9.14 -8.53
C ILE A 309 21.76 -8.16 -9.71
N ALA A 310 22.41 -8.44 -10.85
CA ALA A 310 22.39 -7.57 -12.02
C ALA A 310 20.96 -7.39 -12.58
N ASN A 311 20.21 -8.48 -12.70
CA ASN A 311 18.81 -8.45 -13.15
C ASN A 311 17.94 -7.64 -12.18
N GLY A 312 18.06 -7.91 -10.87
CA GLY A 312 17.32 -7.15 -9.84
C GLY A 312 17.69 -5.67 -9.81
N THR A 313 18.96 -5.32 -10.00
CA THR A 313 19.39 -3.93 -10.10
C THR A 313 18.80 -3.24 -11.32
N THR A 314 18.79 -3.90 -12.48
CA THR A 314 18.24 -3.36 -13.72
C THR A 314 16.72 -3.13 -13.60
N GLU A 315 15.99 -4.09 -13.07
CA GLU A 315 14.53 -3.94 -12.84
C GLU A 315 14.25 -2.87 -11.78
N GLY A 316 15.04 -2.82 -10.70
CA GLY A 316 14.94 -1.79 -9.67
C GLY A 316 15.21 -0.39 -10.21
N LEU A 317 16.19 -0.23 -11.11
CA LEU A 317 16.46 1.05 -11.77
C LEU A 317 15.29 1.50 -12.64
N LYS A 318 14.73 0.61 -13.45
CA LYS A 318 13.53 0.92 -14.27
C LYS A 318 12.36 1.35 -13.37
N LEU A 319 12.15 0.62 -12.27
CA LEU A 319 11.09 0.94 -11.32
C LEU A 319 11.33 2.30 -10.66
N ALA A 320 12.54 2.58 -10.19
CA ALA A 320 12.89 3.85 -9.56
C ALA A 320 12.68 5.04 -10.50
N VAL A 321 13.15 4.94 -11.75
CA VAL A 321 12.96 5.99 -12.77
C VAL A 321 11.48 6.19 -13.06
N ASN A 322 10.70 5.11 -13.21
CA ASN A 322 9.26 5.21 -13.44
C ASN A 322 8.53 5.86 -12.26
N VAL A 323 8.86 5.50 -11.02
CA VAL A 323 8.27 6.11 -9.82
C VAL A 323 8.61 7.60 -9.77
N GLY A 324 9.87 7.98 -10.00
CA GLY A 324 10.27 9.38 -10.03
C GLY A 324 9.55 10.19 -11.11
N ALA A 325 9.47 9.65 -12.32
CA ALA A 325 8.76 10.29 -13.44
C ALA A 325 7.26 10.45 -13.17
N MET A 326 6.60 9.40 -12.64
CA MET A 326 5.18 9.45 -12.33
C MET A 326 4.88 10.46 -11.21
N LEU A 327 5.68 10.48 -10.15
CA LEU A 327 5.52 11.47 -9.07
C LEU A 327 5.65 12.90 -9.60
N LEU A 328 6.67 13.17 -10.44
CA LEU A 328 6.84 14.48 -11.07
C LEU A 328 5.59 14.89 -11.84
N VAL A 329 5.08 13.99 -12.69
CA VAL A 329 3.90 14.27 -13.53
C VAL A 329 2.65 14.46 -12.70
N PHE A 330 2.39 13.60 -11.69
CA PHE A 330 1.21 13.74 -10.84
C PHE A 330 1.23 15.02 -10.00
N VAL A 331 2.37 15.38 -9.42
CA VAL A 331 2.51 16.64 -8.67
C VAL A 331 2.29 17.84 -9.61
N ALA A 332 2.83 17.80 -10.83
CA ALA A 332 2.60 18.84 -11.82
C ALA A 332 1.12 18.95 -12.24
N PHE A 333 0.43 17.81 -12.43
CA PHE A 333 -1.02 17.81 -12.69
C PHE A 333 -1.83 18.37 -11.53
N ILE A 334 -1.50 18.02 -10.30
CA ILE A 334 -2.17 18.58 -9.12
C ILE A 334 -1.98 20.09 -9.07
N ALA A 335 -0.76 20.58 -9.28
CA ALA A 335 -0.47 22.02 -9.32
C ALA A 335 -1.24 22.71 -10.46
N MET A 336 -1.31 22.10 -11.64
CA MET A 336 -2.09 22.63 -12.77
C MET A 336 -3.59 22.67 -12.45
N LEU A 337 -4.15 21.61 -11.87
CA LEU A 337 -5.57 21.58 -11.49
C LEU A 337 -5.88 22.63 -10.42
N ASN A 338 -5.00 22.77 -9.41
CA ASN A 338 -5.15 23.81 -8.39
C ASN A 338 -5.11 25.21 -9.01
N GLY A 339 -4.23 25.46 -9.99
CA GLY A 339 -4.20 26.71 -10.75
C GLY A 339 -5.48 26.95 -11.53
N ILE A 340 -6.01 25.94 -12.20
CA ILE A 340 -7.29 26.05 -12.93
C ILE A 340 -8.46 26.33 -11.96
N PHE A 341 -8.54 25.62 -10.83
CA PHE A 341 -9.59 25.85 -9.83
C PHE A 341 -9.44 27.22 -9.17
N GLY A 342 -8.21 27.67 -8.89
CA GLY A 342 -7.95 29.02 -8.41
C GLY A 342 -8.47 30.10 -9.36
N PHE A 343 -8.14 29.97 -10.67
CA PHE A 343 -8.61 30.86 -11.71
C PHE A 343 -10.14 30.87 -11.85
N LEU A 344 -10.77 29.70 -11.85
CA LEU A 344 -12.24 29.58 -11.87
C LEU A 344 -12.88 30.19 -10.63
N GLY A 345 -12.27 29.99 -9.45
CA GLY A 345 -12.72 30.56 -8.18
C GLY A 345 -12.65 32.09 -8.14
N GLU A 346 -11.65 32.68 -8.80
CA GLU A 346 -11.53 34.12 -8.97
C GLU A 346 -12.61 34.69 -9.91
N ILE A 347 -12.86 34.05 -11.05
CA ILE A 347 -13.88 34.48 -12.01
C ILE A 347 -15.29 34.38 -11.44
N THR A 348 -15.55 33.34 -10.63
CA THR A 348 -16.91 33.05 -10.09
C THR A 348 -17.16 33.68 -8.73
N ASP A 349 -16.20 34.43 -8.16
CA ASP A 349 -16.19 34.91 -6.77
C ASP A 349 -16.40 33.81 -5.71
N LEU A 350 -16.25 32.53 -6.11
CA LEU A 350 -16.48 31.38 -5.24
C LEU A 350 -15.48 31.33 -4.07
N ASN A 351 -14.23 31.77 -4.32
CA ASN A 351 -13.21 31.86 -3.27
C ASN A 351 -13.60 32.86 -2.19
N LYS A 352 -14.24 34.00 -2.55
CA LYS A 352 -14.75 34.97 -1.59
C LYS A 352 -15.98 34.43 -0.85
N PHE A 353 -16.82 33.68 -1.53
CA PHE A 353 -17.99 33.05 -0.91
C PHE A 353 -17.58 32.01 0.13
N ILE A 354 -16.61 31.14 -0.17
CA ILE A 354 -16.08 30.14 0.78
C ILE A 354 -15.41 30.82 1.96
N ALA A 355 -14.52 31.80 1.71
CA ALA A 355 -13.82 32.51 2.76
C ALA A 355 -14.75 33.27 3.72
N ASN A 356 -15.93 33.70 3.28
CA ASN A 356 -16.92 34.40 4.12
C ASN A 356 -17.83 33.45 4.92
N HIS A 357 -17.79 32.13 4.63
CA HIS A 357 -18.65 31.12 5.27
C HIS A 357 -17.86 30.01 5.98
N SER A 358 -16.50 30.04 5.94
CA SER A 358 -15.60 29.18 6.71
C SER A 358 -15.08 29.92 7.95
#